data_ddc195aa4c7a6e000084b98c73d490f8
#
_entry.id   ddc195aa4c7a6e000084b98c73d490f8
#
_cell.length_a   1.000
_cell.length_b   1.000
_cell.length_c   1.000
_cell.angle_alpha   90.00
_cell.angle_beta   90.00
_cell.angle_gamma   90.00
#
_symmetry.space_group_name_H-M   'P 1'
#
loop_
_entity.id
_entity.type
_entity.pdbx_description
1 polymer ?
#
loop_
_entity_poly.entity_id
_entity_poly.type
_entity_poly.pdbx_seq_one_letter_code
_entity_poly.pdbx_strand_id
1 'polypeptide(L)'
;ATLSKQAGAPVMLEFSRRDDWLGVHGRWPTVQYYKIGAKNDGTVTAIQMRGYSGMGPYRKNSGGISGMDVYACPNRLRSISPVYTNRTTSGNFRAPSEPHGFYGVESMMDEVAYKLGVDPVEFTLKNMRRPTDDQPFTNYSLDEVITTGAQQFDWASRRKTTPGSDEGPIKRGSGFSFMMFRAGVGTSSAIVRVDAQRQYTLFVGVTDIGPGAKTTMGMIAAEELGVPLDQVEVVAGDTDRCPY
;
A
#
# COMPACT_ATOMS: atom_id res chain seq x y z
N ALA A 1 -5.47 -7.49 -27.26
CA ALA A 1 -5.49 -8.83 -27.85
C ALA A 1 -6.53 -8.97 -28.96
N THR A 2 -7.84 -8.78 -28.70
CA THR A 2 -8.90 -9.00 -29.70
C THR A 2 -8.73 -8.13 -30.96
N LEU A 3 -8.50 -6.83 -30.78
CA LEU A 3 -8.28 -5.90 -31.90
C LEU A 3 -7.03 -6.25 -32.70
N SER A 4 -5.94 -6.59 -32.03
CA SER A 4 -4.69 -7.01 -32.68
C SER A 4 -4.88 -8.30 -33.48
N LYS A 5 -5.63 -9.27 -32.94
CA LYS A 5 -5.97 -10.50 -33.67
C LYS A 5 -6.82 -10.23 -34.92
N GLN A 6 -7.77 -9.32 -34.82
CA GLN A 6 -8.63 -8.95 -35.99
C GLN A 6 -7.86 -8.15 -37.03
N ALA A 7 -6.95 -7.28 -36.60
CA ALA A 7 -6.13 -6.46 -37.49
C ALA A 7 -4.96 -7.23 -38.12
N GLY A 8 -4.57 -8.39 -37.55
CA GLY A 8 -3.35 -9.11 -37.94
C GLY A 8 -2.07 -8.30 -37.68
N ALA A 9 -2.13 -7.30 -36.80
CA ALA A 9 -1.05 -6.36 -36.53
C ALA A 9 -1.12 -5.84 -35.07
N PRO A 10 -0.01 -5.28 -34.53
CA PRO A 10 -0.05 -4.59 -33.24
C PRO A 10 -1.06 -3.44 -33.25
N VAL A 11 -1.86 -3.36 -32.19
CA VAL A 11 -2.86 -2.30 -32.02
C VAL A 11 -2.65 -1.63 -30.67
N MET A 12 -2.54 -0.30 -30.67
CA MET A 12 -2.52 0.53 -29.50
C MET A 12 -3.90 1.16 -29.28
N LEU A 13 -4.41 1.08 -28.07
CA LEU A 13 -5.65 1.74 -27.63
C LEU A 13 -5.32 2.61 -26.41
N GLU A 14 -5.41 3.90 -26.60
CA GLU A 14 -5.22 4.89 -25.52
C GLU A 14 -6.57 5.46 -25.11
N PHE A 15 -6.86 5.41 -23.81
CA PHE A 15 -8.06 6.00 -23.25
C PHE A 15 -7.88 7.50 -23.00
N SER A 16 -8.91 8.28 -23.33
CA SER A 16 -9.00 9.65 -22.83
C SER A 16 -9.26 9.65 -21.31
N ARG A 17 -9.03 10.78 -20.66
CA ARG A 17 -9.36 10.92 -19.23
C ARG A 17 -10.84 10.65 -18.94
N ARG A 18 -11.72 10.97 -19.87
CA ARG A 18 -13.15 10.68 -19.75
C ARG A 18 -13.42 9.17 -19.82
N ASP A 19 -12.73 8.46 -20.70
CA ASP A 19 -12.89 7.00 -20.83
C ASP A 19 -12.37 6.28 -19.58
N ASP A 20 -11.25 6.76 -19.01
CA ASP A 20 -10.74 6.28 -17.74
C ASP A 20 -11.77 6.40 -16.61
N TRP A 21 -12.45 7.55 -16.52
CA TRP A 21 -13.45 7.79 -15.48
C TRP A 21 -14.73 6.98 -15.65
N LEU A 22 -15.14 6.70 -16.88
CA LEU A 22 -16.40 6.05 -17.19
C LEU A 22 -16.28 4.54 -17.44
N GLY A 23 -15.16 4.09 -17.98
CA GLY A 23 -14.98 2.72 -18.46
C GLY A 23 -14.05 1.85 -17.64
N VAL A 24 -13.17 2.45 -16.83
CA VAL A 24 -12.20 1.71 -16.01
C VAL A 24 -12.69 1.62 -14.56
N HIS A 25 -12.33 0.53 -13.90
CA HIS A 25 -12.69 0.33 -12.50
C HIS A 25 -11.94 1.31 -11.56
N GLY A 26 -12.64 1.73 -10.51
CA GLY A 26 -12.09 2.58 -9.46
C GLY A 26 -11.84 1.84 -8.15
N ARG A 27 -11.35 2.55 -7.14
CA ARG A 27 -11.21 2.03 -5.79
C ARG A 27 -12.56 1.69 -5.18
N TRP A 28 -12.61 0.66 -4.34
CA TRP A 28 -13.81 0.27 -3.62
C TRP A 28 -14.28 1.38 -2.68
N PRO A 29 -15.50 1.91 -2.84
CA PRO A 29 -16.10 2.72 -1.79
C PRO A 29 -16.42 1.83 -0.59
N THR A 30 -16.07 2.28 0.60
CA THR A 30 -16.26 1.50 1.82
C THR A 30 -16.97 2.27 2.90
N VAL A 31 -17.72 1.54 3.73
CA VAL A 31 -18.22 2.00 5.02
C VAL A 31 -17.64 1.09 6.08
N GLN A 32 -17.00 1.68 7.08
CA GLN A 32 -16.23 0.94 8.06
C GLN A 32 -16.68 1.31 9.48
N TYR A 33 -16.93 0.31 10.29
CA TYR A 33 -17.28 0.45 11.70
C TYR A 33 -16.19 -0.21 12.52
N TYR A 34 -15.60 0.55 13.42
CA TYR A 34 -14.56 0.06 14.33
C TYR A 34 -15.04 0.06 15.77
N LYS A 35 -14.53 -0.90 16.53
CA LYS A 35 -14.59 -0.93 17.98
C LYS A 35 -13.20 -1.36 18.48
N ILE A 36 -12.58 -0.50 19.28
CA ILE A 36 -11.24 -0.70 19.79
C ILE A 36 -11.27 -0.69 21.31
N GLY A 37 -10.67 -1.70 21.91
CA GLY A 37 -10.44 -1.78 23.34
C GLY A 37 -8.97 -1.47 23.65
N ALA A 38 -8.74 -0.56 24.59
CA ALA A 38 -7.42 -0.24 25.09
C ALA A 38 -7.43 -0.13 26.61
N LYS A 39 -6.31 -0.44 27.25
CA LYS A 39 -6.07 -0.17 28.66
C LYS A 39 -5.76 1.32 28.89
N ASN A 40 -5.88 1.78 30.12
CA ASN A 40 -5.54 3.16 30.49
C ASN A 40 -4.04 3.50 30.23
N ASP A 41 -3.19 2.49 30.18
CA ASP A 41 -1.78 2.65 29.85
C ASP A 41 -1.52 2.77 28.34
N GLY A 42 -2.57 2.79 27.52
CA GLY A 42 -2.50 2.86 26.06
C GLY A 42 -2.27 1.52 25.36
N THR A 43 -2.29 0.38 26.04
CA THR A 43 -2.13 -0.94 25.38
C THR A 43 -3.43 -1.35 24.70
N VAL A 44 -3.40 -1.57 23.38
CA VAL A 44 -4.55 -2.09 22.61
C VAL A 44 -4.77 -3.56 22.92
N THR A 45 -5.99 -3.92 23.29
CA THR A 45 -6.36 -5.27 23.70
C THR A 45 -7.30 -5.97 22.73
N ALA A 46 -8.10 -5.22 21.98
CA ALA A 46 -9.03 -5.76 21.00
C ALA A 46 -9.29 -4.77 19.86
N ILE A 47 -9.42 -5.29 18.65
CA ILE A 47 -9.83 -4.52 17.47
C ILE A 47 -10.92 -5.31 16.74
N GLN A 48 -12.10 -4.72 16.62
CA GLN A 48 -13.17 -5.22 15.78
C GLN A 48 -13.39 -4.26 14.62
N MET A 49 -13.48 -4.79 13.40
CA MET A 49 -13.87 -4.04 12.22
C MET A 49 -14.98 -4.78 11.46
N ARG A 50 -16.06 -4.05 11.15
CA ARG A 50 -17.08 -4.47 10.22
C ARG A 50 -17.07 -3.50 9.04
N GLY A 51 -16.84 -4.01 7.84
CA GLY A 51 -16.79 -3.23 6.62
C GLY A 51 -17.81 -3.65 5.58
N TYR A 52 -18.32 -2.68 4.86
CA TYR A 52 -19.09 -2.88 3.63
C TYR A 52 -18.28 -2.31 2.48
N SER A 53 -18.17 -3.06 1.38
CA SER A 53 -17.35 -2.68 0.23
C SER A 53 -18.16 -2.77 -1.06
N GLY A 54 -18.35 -1.64 -1.74
CA GLY A 54 -19.09 -1.58 -3.00
C GLY A 54 -18.32 -2.21 -4.14
N MET A 55 -18.91 -3.19 -4.83
CA MET A 55 -18.27 -3.90 -5.95
C MET A 55 -18.64 -3.36 -7.33
N GLY A 56 -19.69 -2.56 -7.43
CA GLY A 56 -20.35 -2.28 -8.70
C GLY A 56 -21.34 -3.40 -9.07
N PRO A 57 -21.71 -3.55 -10.34
CA PRO A 57 -22.79 -4.46 -10.76
C PRO A 57 -22.32 -5.92 -10.93
N TYR A 58 -21.02 -6.19 -10.91
CA TYR A 58 -20.48 -7.52 -11.15
C TYR A 58 -19.71 -8.04 -9.94
N ARG A 59 -19.82 -9.36 -9.72
CA ARG A 59 -18.98 -10.03 -8.71
C ARG A 59 -17.53 -10.02 -9.17
N LYS A 60 -16.72 -9.24 -8.47
CA LYS A 60 -15.26 -9.25 -8.57
C LYS A 60 -14.70 -9.49 -7.18
N ASN A 61 -13.41 -9.74 -7.04
CA ASN A 61 -12.77 -9.99 -5.75
C ASN A 61 -13.30 -9.06 -4.67
N SER A 62 -13.61 -9.61 -3.50
CA SER A 62 -14.06 -8.84 -2.35
C SER A 62 -13.10 -7.69 -2.11
N GLY A 63 -13.58 -6.46 -2.16
CA GLY A 63 -12.78 -5.30 -1.85
C GLY A 63 -12.20 -5.46 -0.45
N GLY A 64 -10.90 -5.69 -0.37
CA GLY A 64 -10.21 -5.79 0.91
C GLY A 64 -10.28 -4.47 1.66
N ILE A 65 -10.24 -4.54 2.98
CA ILE A 65 -10.01 -3.42 3.88
C ILE A 65 -8.83 -3.84 4.75
N SER A 66 -7.67 -3.30 4.47
CA SER A 66 -6.41 -3.63 5.14
C SER A 66 -6.18 -2.75 6.38
N GLY A 67 -5.03 -2.89 7.01
CA GLY A 67 -4.54 -1.97 8.05
C GLY A 67 -4.58 -2.53 9.47
N MET A 68 -5.51 -3.39 9.83
CA MET A 68 -5.57 -3.94 11.20
C MET A 68 -4.34 -4.79 11.57
N ASP A 69 -3.69 -5.37 10.58
CA ASP A 69 -2.59 -6.33 10.79
C ASP A 69 -1.26 -5.68 11.16
N VAL A 70 -1.18 -4.34 11.07
CA VAL A 70 0.03 -3.58 11.45
C VAL A 70 0.11 -3.31 12.95
N TYR A 71 -0.97 -3.58 13.68
CA TYR A 71 -1.01 -3.44 15.13
C TYR A 71 -0.89 -4.80 15.82
N ALA A 72 -0.07 -4.85 16.86
CA ALA A 72 0.07 -6.02 17.73
C ALA A 72 -1.13 -6.09 18.67
N CYS A 73 -2.17 -6.82 18.29
CA CYS A 73 -3.38 -6.98 19.07
C CYS A 73 -3.75 -8.46 19.16
N PRO A 74 -3.94 -9.00 20.39
CA PRO A 74 -4.24 -10.43 20.57
C PRO A 74 -5.65 -10.80 20.09
N ASN A 75 -6.61 -9.87 20.18
CA ASN A 75 -8.01 -10.13 19.86
C ASN A 75 -8.44 -9.29 18.66
N ARG A 76 -8.53 -9.91 17.50
CA ARG A 76 -8.92 -9.24 16.26
C ARG A 76 -10.09 -9.93 15.60
N LEU A 77 -11.11 -9.15 15.25
CA LEU A 77 -12.26 -9.61 14.45
C LEU A 77 -12.43 -8.70 13.25
N ARG A 78 -12.33 -9.25 12.06
CA ARG A 78 -12.55 -8.55 10.79
C ARG A 78 -13.68 -9.22 10.01
N SER A 79 -14.69 -8.46 9.66
CA SER A 79 -15.79 -8.88 8.79
C SER A 79 -15.98 -7.89 7.67
N ILE A 80 -15.89 -8.33 6.42
CA ILE A 80 -16.09 -7.52 5.23
C ILE A 80 -17.22 -8.13 4.42
N SER A 81 -18.24 -7.32 4.15
CA SER A 81 -19.37 -7.69 3.29
C SER A 81 -19.28 -6.93 1.97
N PRO A 82 -18.94 -7.61 0.88
CA PRO A 82 -19.03 -7.01 -0.44
C PRO A 82 -20.50 -6.82 -0.83
N VAL A 83 -20.83 -5.66 -1.41
CA VAL A 83 -22.18 -5.31 -1.80
C VAL A 83 -22.26 -4.89 -3.27
N TYR A 84 -23.30 -5.31 -3.96
CA TYR A 84 -23.59 -4.85 -5.31
C TYR A 84 -24.07 -3.41 -5.28
N THR A 85 -23.64 -2.62 -6.25
CA THR A 85 -24.03 -1.21 -6.38
C THR A 85 -24.22 -0.84 -7.84
N ASN A 86 -25.04 0.17 -8.12
CA ASN A 86 -25.24 0.72 -9.47
C ASN A 86 -24.12 1.73 -9.86
N ARG A 87 -22.89 1.47 -9.44
CA ARG A 87 -21.71 2.25 -9.78
C ARG A 87 -20.83 1.47 -10.75
N THR A 88 -19.85 2.14 -11.33
CA THR A 88 -18.77 1.47 -12.08
C THR A 88 -18.16 0.35 -11.25
N THR A 89 -17.80 -0.74 -11.89
CA THR A 89 -17.16 -1.88 -11.22
C THR A 89 -15.92 -1.42 -10.46
N SER A 90 -15.84 -1.82 -9.21
CA SER A 90 -14.66 -1.59 -8.40
C SER A 90 -13.58 -2.65 -8.67
N GLY A 91 -12.33 -2.28 -8.52
CA GLY A 91 -11.22 -3.19 -8.76
C GLY A 91 -9.91 -2.69 -8.16
N ASN A 92 -8.82 -3.35 -8.52
CA ASN A 92 -7.51 -2.96 -8.08
C ASN A 92 -7.16 -1.57 -8.60
N PHE A 93 -6.83 -0.69 -7.70
CA PHE A 93 -6.36 0.65 -7.96
C PHE A 93 -5.19 0.92 -7.02
N ARG A 94 -4.16 1.62 -7.45
CA ARG A 94 -2.91 1.90 -6.73
C ARG A 94 -2.97 1.61 -5.21
N ALA A 95 -2.16 0.67 -4.70
CA ALA A 95 -2.24 0.10 -3.37
C ALA A 95 -3.64 -0.48 -3.06
N PRO A 96 -4.05 -1.61 -3.71
CA PRO A 96 -5.36 -2.21 -3.49
C PRO A 96 -5.61 -2.49 -2.02
N SER A 97 -6.77 -2.10 -1.50
CA SER A 97 -7.20 -2.25 -0.10
C SER A 97 -6.56 -1.31 0.93
N GLU A 98 -5.37 -0.77 0.67
CA GLU A 98 -4.58 -0.10 1.69
C GLU A 98 -5.10 1.32 2.02
N PRO A 99 -5.26 2.27 1.09
CA PRO A 99 -5.58 3.65 1.47
C PRO A 99 -6.86 3.80 2.28
N HIS A 100 -7.93 3.12 1.88
CA HIS A 100 -9.20 3.21 2.61
C HIS A 100 -9.19 2.37 3.90
N GLY A 101 -8.41 1.29 3.94
CA GLY A 101 -8.25 0.48 5.15
C GLY A 101 -7.44 1.21 6.20
N PHE A 102 -6.28 1.75 5.83
CA PHE A 102 -5.45 2.53 6.74
C PHE A 102 -6.14 3.82 7.18
N TYR A 103 -6.82 4.52 6.28
CA TYR A 103 -7.62 5.68 6.69
C TYR A 103 -8.56 5.36 7.85
N GLY A 104 -9.27 4.23 7.78
CA GLY A 104 -10.20 3.84 8.84
C GLY A 104 -9.51 3.46 10.14
N VAL A 105 -8.50 2.60 10.10
CA VAL A 105 -7.82 2.14 11.33
C VAL A 105 -7.01 3.24 11.98
N GLU A 106 -6.26 4.01 11.20
CA GLU A 106 -5.42 5.10 11.74
C GLU A 106 -6.26 6.21 12.36
N SER A 107 -7.37 6.61 11.71
CA SER A 107 -8.30 7.57 12.30
C SER A 107 -8.86 7.09 13.64
N MET A 108 -9.17 5.80 13.75
CA MET A 108 -9.68 5.24 15.02
C MET A 108 -8.59 5.12 16.09
N MET A 109 -7.35 4.80 15.69
CA MET A 109 -6.21 4.78 16.64
C MET A 109 -5.91 6.18 17.17
N ASP A 110 -5.97 7.19 16.31
CA ASP A 110 -5.87 8.60 16.69
C ASP A 110 -6.95 8.99 17.73
N GLU A 111 -8.21 8.64 17.45
CA GLU A 111 -9.30 8.91 18.41
C GLU A 111 -9.09 8.23 19.77
N VAL A 112 -8.59 6.99 19.78
CA VAL A 112 -8.29 6.27 21.02
C VAL A 112 -7.16 6.96 21.78
N ALA A 113 -6.08 7.34 21.09
CA ALA A 113 -4.95 8.06 21.67
C ALA A 113 -5.41 9.38 22.34
N TYR A 114 -6.19 10.18 21.63
CA TYR A 114 -6.76 11.42 22.16
C TYR A 114 -7.68 11.20 23.36
N LYS A 115 -8.55 10.19 23.34
CA LYS A 115 -9.41 9.85 24.48
C LYS A 115 -8.64 9.42 25.72
N LEU A 116 -7.49 8.80 25.55
CA LEU A 116 -6.60 8.39 26.63
C LEU A 116 -5.64 9.52 27.07
N GLY A 117 -5.58 10.62 26.34
CA GLY A 117 -4.60 11.70 26.57
C GLY A 117 -3.17 11.31 26.23
N VAL A 118 -2.96 10.29 25.42
CA VAL A 118 -1.66 9.80 24.96
C VAL A 118 -1.29 10.44 23.63
N ASP A 119 -0.02 10.64 23.37
CA ASP A 119 0.47 11.09 22.08
C ASP A 119 0.21 10.02 21.01
N PRO A 120 -0.41 10.35 19.85
CA PRO A 120 -0.67 9.39 18.78
C PRO A 120 0.58 8.68 18.24
N VAL A 121 1.72 9.36 18.18
CA VAL A 121 2.99 8.75 17.75
C VAL A 121 3.47 7.74 18.81
N GLU A 122 3.46 8.12 20.09
CA GLU A 122 3.80 7.20 21.17
C GLU A 122 2.83 6.02 21.27
N PHE A 123 1.53 6.28 21.08
CA PHE A 123 0.50 5.25 21.06
C PHE A 123 0.75 4.25 19.94
N THR A 124 1.10 4.73 18.74
CA THR A 124 1.43 3.88 17.59
C THR A 124 2.70 3.07 17.85
N LEU A 125 3.78 3.71 18.29
CA LEU A 125 5.04 3.04 18.61
C LEU A 125 4.87 1.95 19.67
N LYS A 126 3.98 2.15 20.63
CA LYS A 126 3.66 1.16 21.66
C LYS A 126 2.94 -0.05 21.09
N ASN A 127 2.01 0.15 20.15
CA ASN A 127 1.07 -0.87 19.71
C ASN A 127 1.36 -1.45 18.32
N MET A 128 2.30 -0.87 17.56
CA MET A 128 2.60 -1.40 16.23
C MET A 128 3.28 -2.77 16.31
N ARG A 129 3.02 -3.58 15.28
CA ARG A 129 3.61 -4.91 15.18
C ARG A 129 5.07 -4.81 14.78
N ARG A 130 5.91 -5.55 15.50
CA ARG A 130 7.33 -5.73 15.22
C ARG A 130 7.63 -7.13 14.71
N PRO A 131 8.77 -7.34 14.03
CA PRO A 131 9.24 -8.69 13.69
C PRO A 131 9.37 -9.55 14.95
N THR A 132 9.10 -10.82 14.79
CA THR A 132 9.33 -11.88 15.80
C THR A 132 10.08 -13.02 15.15
N ASP A 133 10.62 -13.95 15.95
CA ASP A 133 11.32 -15.13 15.42
C ASP A 133 10.43 -15.97 14.51
N ASP A 134 9.14 -16.07 14.83
CA ASP A 134 8.15 -16.79 14.01
C ASP A 134 7.69 -16.01 12.77
N GLN A 135 7.89 -14.70 12.76
CA GLN A 135 7.46 -13.80 11.68
C GLN A 135 8.50 -12.72 11.44
N PRO A 136 9.67 -13.11 10.91
CA PRO A 136 10.73 -12.15 10.60
C PRO A 136 10.32 -11.25 9.44
N PHE A 137 10.78 -10.01 9.45
CA PHE A 137 10.81 -9.13 8.28
C PHE A 137 12.20 -9.15 7.68
N THR A 138 12.29 -9.04 6.36
CA THR A 138 13.58 -8.97 5.66
C THR A 138 14.36 -7.73 6.06
N ASN A 139 13.63 -6.63 6.29
CA ASN A 139 14.17 -5.36 6.77
C ASN A 139 13.12 -4.70 7.68
N TYR A 140 13.55 -4.09 8.76
CA TYR A 140 12.67 -3.39 9.68
C TYR A 140 13.37 -2.15 10.25
N SER A 141 12.86 -0.98 9.88
CA SER A 141 13.32 0.32 10.38
C SER A 141 12.15 1.25 10.72
N LEU A 142 10.96 0.68 10.94
CA LEU A 142 9.74 1.49 11.10
C LEU A 142 9.77 2.37 12.35
N ASP A 143 10.33 1.87 13.46
CA ASP A 143 10.52 2.66 14.67
C ASP A 143 11.37 3.93 14.39
N GLU A 144 12.46 3.76 13.66
CA GLU A 144 13.36 4.85 13.29
C GLU A 144 12.69 5.83 12.33
N VAL A 145 11.96 5.32 11.32
CA VAL A 145 11.22 6.16 10.35
C VAL A 145 10.19 7.02 11.06
N ILE A 146 9.43 6.45 12.00
CA ILE A 146 8.41 7.16 12.75
C ILE A 146 9.05 8.22 13.67
N THR A 147 10.06 7.85 14.44
CA THR A 147 10.70 8.76 15.39
C THR A 147 11.43 9.90 14.69
N THR A 148 12.19 9.59 13.63
CA THR A 148 12.90 10.60 12.83
C THR A 148 11.91 11.52 12.11
N GLY A 149 10.84 10.95 11.52
CA GLY A 149 9.80 11.72 10.87
C GLY A 149 9.09 12.69 11.83
N ALA A 150 8.72 12.22 13.01
CA ALA A 150 8.11 13.05 14.05
C ALA A 150 9.06 14.19 14.50
N GLN A 151 10.34 13.87 14.66
CA GLN A 151 11.36 14.86 15.05
C GLN A 151 11.58 15.90 13.94
N GLN A 152 11.76 15.50 12.68
CA GLN A 152 11.96 16.41 11.56
C GLN A 152 10.74 17.28 11.28
N PHE A 153 9.54 16.78 11.54
CA PHE A 153 8.30 17.55 11.43
C PHE A 153 8.10 18.52 12.60
N ASP A 154 8.89 18.40 13.67
CA ASP A 154 8.67 19.10 14.93
C ASP A 154 7.29 18.81 15.52
N TRP A 155 6.96 17.52 15.60
CA TRP A 155 5.65 17.03 16.02
C TRP A 155 5.24 17.58 17.39
N ALA A 156 6.14 17.59 18.34
CA ALA A 156 5.85 18.01 19.71
C ALA A 156 5.32 19.45 19.81
N SER A 157 5.83 20.37 18.98
CA SER A 157 5.39 21.76 18.96
C SER A 157 4.18 21.99 18.05
N ARG A 158 4.04 21.21 16.98
CA ARG A 158 2.97 21.39 15.99
C ARG A 158 1.69 20.64 16.32
N ARG A 159 1.80 19.60 17.13
CA ARG A 159 0.67 18.80 17.55
C ARG A 159 -0.27 19.62 18.44
N LYS A 160 -1.57 19.49 18.18
CA LYS A 160 -2.60 20.01 19.08
C LYS A 160 -3.09 18.93 20.02
N THR A 161 -3.09 19.18 21.30
CA THR A 161 -3.63 18.27 22.31
C THR A 161 -5.16 18.22 22.28
N THR A 162 -5.79 19.28 21.75
CA THR A 162 -7.24 19.37 21.58
C THR A 162 -7.54 19.64 20.10
N PRO A 163 -8.01 18.65 19.33
CA PRO A 163 -8.42 18.86 17.94
C PRO A 163 -9.49 19.92 17.80
N GLY A 164 -9.39 20.76 16.77
CA GLY A 164 -10.38 21.80 16.48
C GLY A 164 -10.33 23.03 17.40
N SER A 165 -9.29 23.19 18.22
CA SER A 165 -9.15 24.31 19.17
C SER A 165 -8.78 25.66 18.53
N ASP A 166 -8.58 25.74 17.21
CA ASP A 166 -8.32 27.01 16.53
C ASP A 166 -9.53 27.96 16.60
N GLU A 167 -9.27 29.21 16.88
CA GLU A 167 -10.24 30.28 16.74
C GLU A 167 -10.25 30.85 15.30
N GLY A 168 -11.36 31.48 14.90
CA GLY A 168 -11.51 32.12 13.59
C GLY A 168 -11.77 31.12 12.43
N PRO A 169 -11.81 31.64 11.18
CA PRO A 169 -12.21 30.86 10.01
C PRO A 169 -11.14 29.89 9.51
N ILE A 170 -9.87 30.12 9.84
CA ILE A 170 -8.76 29.27 9.40
C ILE A 170 -8.49 28.24 10.47
N LYS A 171 -8.65 26.97 10.11
CA LYS A 171 -8.35 25.83 10.98
C LYS A 171 -7.07 25.14 10.51
N ARG A 172 -6.21 24.76 11.44
CA ARG A 172 -4.97 24.02 11.18
C ARG A 172 -4.97 22.75 11.99
N GLY A 173 -4.43 21.69 11.41
CA GLY A 173 -4.29 20.40 12.07
C GLY A 173 -2.97 19.75 11.68
N SER A 174 -2.47 18.94 12.58
CA SER A 174 -1.37 18.02 12.32
C SER A 174 -1.87 16.61 12.58
N GLY A 175 -1.57 15.70 11.69
CA GLY A 175 -1.93 14.29 11.81
C GLY A 175 -0.71 13.42 11.55
N PHE A 176 -0.73 12.24 12.13
CA PHE A 176 0.25 11.21 11.92
C PHE A 176 -0.46 9.94 11.48
N SER A 177 0.10 9.24 10.52
CA SER A 177 -0.30 7.87 10.17
C SER A 177 0.88 7.14 9.56
N PHE A 178 0.88 5.83 9.67
CA PHE A 178 1.81 4.97 8.95
C PHE A 178 1.06 3.91 8.19
N MET A 179 1.72 3.30 7.22
CA MET A 179 1.14 2.18 6.49
C MET A 179 2.22 1.17 6.12
N MET A 180 1.79 -0.05 5.89
CA MET A 180 2.63 -1.11 5.34
C MET A 180 2.01 -1.59 4.03
N PHE A 181 2.83 -1.68 2.99
CA PHE A 181 2.45 -2.30 1.74
C PHE A 181 3.27 -3.57 1.53
N ARG A 182 2.60 -4.66 1.26
CA ARG A 182 3.26 -5.95 1.02
C ARG A 182 3.86 -5.93 -0.38
N ALA A 183 5.16 -6.18 -0.46
CA ALA A 183 5.85 -6.41 -1.72
C ALA A 183 5.80 -7.89 -2.09
N GLY A 184 5.73 -8.15 -3.39
CA GLY A 184 5.91 -9.38 -4.13
C GLY A 184 5.50 -10.70 -3.47
N VAL A 185 4.52 -11.33 -4.04
CA VAL A 185 4.19 -12.72 -3.74
C VAL A 185 4.08 -13.50 -5.05
N GLY A 186 4.63 -14.67 -5.10
CA GLY A 186 4.55 -15.56 -6.26
C GLY A 186 5.93 -15.98 -6.78
N THR A 187 5.89 -16.94 -7.68
CA THR A 187 7.08 -17.41 -8.38
C THR A 187 7.43 -16.43 -9.48
N SER A 188 8.69 -16.11 -9.61
CA SER A 188 9.22 -15.32 -10.72
C SER A 188 10.58 -15.88 -11.16
N SER A 189 10.99 -15.55 -12.36
CA SER A 189 12.29 -15.94 -12.86
C SER A 189 12.98 -14.77 -13.57
N ALA A 190 14.29 -14.80 -13.61
CA ALA A 190 15.12 -13.84 -14.29
C ALA A 190 16.23 -14.56 -15.04
N ILE A 191 16.64 -14.04 -16.19
CA ILE A 191 17.77 -14.53 -16.96
C ILE A 191 18.74 -13.36 -17.13
N VAL A 192 19.98 -13.58 -16.71
CA VAL A 192 21.08 -12.63 -16.99
C VAL A 192 21.95 -13.21 -18.09
N ARG A 193 22.16 -12.43 -19.14
CA ARG A 193 23.08 -12.76 -20.24
C ARG A 193 24.23 -11.78 -20.22
N VAL A 194 25.44 -12.31 -20.37
CA VAL A 194 26.67 -11.54 -20.55
C VAL A 194 27.27 -11.91 -21.91
N ASP A 195 27.58 -10.94 -22.74
CA ASP A 195 28.25 -11.17 -24.01
C ASP A 195 29.76 -11.00 -23.92
N ALA A 196 30.43 -11.25 -25.04
CA ALA A 196 31.90 -11.16 -25.14
C ALA A 196 32.42 -9.72 -24.92
N GLN A 197 31.61 -8.71 -25.12
CA GLN A 197 31.90 -7.30 -24.91
C GLN A 197 31.60 -6.84 -23.49
N ARG A 198 31.20 -7.78 -22.58
CA ARG A 198 30.80 -7.53 -21.21
C ARG A 198 29.56 -6.64 -21.11
N GLN A 199 28.65 -6.73 -22.09
CA GLN A 199 27.34 -6.13 -21.96
C GLN A 199 26.43 -7.09 -21.19
N TYR A 200 25.71 -6.56 -20.21
CA TYR A 200 24.82 -7.33 -19.35
C TYR A 200 23.38 -7.06 -19.77
N THR A 201 22.63 -8.12 -20.04
CA THR A 201 21.20 -8.01 -20.34
C THR A 201 20.42 -8.82 -19.33
N LEU A 202 19.51 -8.15 -18.60
CA LEU A 202 18.57 -8.78 -17.68
C LEU A 202 17.21 -8.96 -18.38
N PHE A 203 16.72 -10.20 -18.47
CA PHE A 203 15.39 -10.52 -18.94
C PHE A 203 14.50 -10.88 -17.76
N VAL A 204 13.39 -10.17 -17.58
CA VAL A 204 12.46 -10.38 -16.44
C VAL A 204 11.02 -10.21 -16.88
N GLY A 205 10.13 -11.07 -16.36
CA GLY A 205 8.70 -11.06 -16.68
C GLY A 205 7.89 -9.94 -16.00
N VAL A 206 8.55 -8.97 -15.37
CA VAL A 206 7.87 -7.86 -14.66
C VAL A 206 7.28 -6.85 -15.63
N THR A 207 6.08 -6.36 -15.30
CA THR A 207 5.45 -5.24 -15.98
C THR A 207 5.55 -4.01 -15.10
N ASP A 208 6.10 -2.92 -15.65
CA ASP A 208 6.14 -1.65 -14.92
C ASP A 208 4.82 -0.90 -15.05
N ILE A 209 4.08 -0.84 -13.96
CA ILE A 209 2.80 -0.12 -13.84
C ILE A 209 2.95 1.28 -13.22
N GLY A 210 4.19 1.80 -13.19
CA GLY A 210 4.54 3.13 -12.71
C GLY A 210 5.42 3.20 -11.48
N PRO A 211 5.69 2.09 -10.72
CA PRO A 211 6.58 2.14 -9.55
C PRO A 211 8.09 2.08 -9.89
N GLY A 212 8.46 1.97 -11.16
CA GLY A 212 9.87 1.87 -11.56
C GLY A 212 10.46 0.47 -11.46
N ALA A 213 9.63 -0.56 -11.61
CA ALA A 213 10.05 -1.96 -11.47
C ALA A 213 11.23 -2.32 -12.41
N LYS A 214 11.20 -1.83 -13.64
CA LYS A 214 12.28 -2.05 -14.60
C LYS A 214 13.63 -1.51 -14.09
N THR A 215 13.63 -0.28 -13.57
CA THR A 215 14.83 0.34 -13.01
C THR A 215 15.30 -0.41 -11.76
N THR A 216 14.38 -0.73 -10.86
CA THR A 216 14.72 -1.45 -9.62
C THR A 216 15.35 -2.82 -9.90
N MET A 217 14.79 -3.58 -10.86
CA MET A 217 15.38 -4.88 -11.23
C MET A 217 16.78 -4.72 -11.84
N GLY A 218 16.99 -3.66 -12.62
CA GLY A 218 18.32 -3.32 -13.13
C GLY A 218 19.31 -2.98 -12.01
N MET A 219 18.89 -2.21 -11.02
CA MET A 219 19.73 -1.87 -9.85
C MET A 219 20.14 -3.11 -9.07
N ILE A 220 19.20 -4.02 -8.79
CA ILE A 220 19.50 -5.28 -8.11
C ILE A 220 20.51 -6.11 -8.90
N ALA A 221 20.30 -6.25 -10.21
CA ALA A 221 21.23 -7.01 -11.06
C ALA A 221 22.61 -6.35 -11.12
N ALA A 222 22.69 -5.04 -11.21
CA ALA A 222 23.95 -4.31 -11.22
C ALA A 222 24.73 -4.48 -9.92
N GLU A 223 24.06 -4.42 -8.78
CA GLU A 223 24.65 -4.62 -7.45
C GLU A 223 25.20 -6.04 -7.29
N GLU A 224 24.41 -7.06 -7.63
CA GLU A 224 24.82 -8.47 -7.54
C GLU A 224 25.96 -8.83 -8.51
N LEU A 225 26.01 -8.18 -9.66
CA LEU A 225 27.09 -8.38 -10.65
C LEU A 225 28.34 -7.54 -10.36
N GLY A 226 28.25 -6.57 -9.46
CA GLY A 226 29.34 -5.64 -9.17
C GLY A 226 29.67 -4.69 -10.31
N VAL A 227 28.67 -4.26 -11.10
CA VAL A 227 28.83 -3.38 -12.26
C VAL A 227 27.97 -2.13 -12.14
N PRO A 228 28.33 -1.03 -12.82
CA PRO A 228 27.47 0.15 -12.91
C PRO A 228 26.11 -0.15 -13.57
N LEU A 229 25.06 0.54 -13.12
CA LEU A 229 23.69 0.35 -13.62
C LEU A 229 23.57 0.60 -15.14
N ASP A 230 24.32 1.53 -15.67
CA ASP A 230 24.33 1.89 -17.10
C ASP A 230 24.91 0.79 -18.01
N GLN A 231 25.58 -0.22 -17.44
CA GLN A 231 26.03 -1.41 -18.15
C GLN A 231 24.97 -2.54 -18.19
N VAL A 232 23.84 -2.36 -17.52
CA VAL A 232 22.78 -3.38 -17.46
C VAL A 232 21.58 -2.95 -18.30
N GLU A 233 21.41 -3.58 -19.45
CA GLU A 233 20.17 -3.44 -20.23
C GLU A 233 19.07 -4.29 -19.59
N VAL A 234 17.88 -3.71 -19.36
CA VAL A 234 16.73 -4.44 -18.82
C VAL A 234 15.66 -4.62 -19.90
N VAL A 235 15.42 -5.86 -20.26
CA VAL A 235 14.32 -6.29 -21.12
C VAL A 235 13.20 -6.82 -20.23
N ALA A 236 12.05 -6.17 -20.27
CA ALA A 236 10.92 -6.50 -19.39
C ALA A 236 9.59 -6.43 -20.14
N GLY A 237 8.64 -7.30 -19.78
CA GLY A 237 7.29 -7.29 -20.32
C GLY A 237 7.15 -7.79 -21.77
N ASP A 238 8.19 -8.39 -22.32
CA ASP A 238 8.19 -9.01 -23.65
C ASP A 238 7.98 -10.52 -23.51
N THR A 239 6.81 -11.00 -23.89
CA THR A 239 6.44 -12.42 -23.72
C THR A 239 7.20 -13.39 -24.62
N ASP A 240 7.87 -12.90 -25.67
CA ASP A 240 8.69 -13.72 -26.56
C ASP A 240 10.13 -13.85 -26.06
N ARG A 241 10.59 -12.94 -25.23
CA ARG A 241 12.00 -12.84 -24.79
C ARG A 241 12.17 -13.05 -23.28
N CYS A 242 11.19 -12.70 -22.48
CA CYS A 242 11.28 -12.72 -21.04
C CYS A 242 10.73 -14.02 -20.45
N PRO A 243 11.35 -14.55 -19.39
CA PRO A 243 10.76 -15.64 -18.60
C PRO A 243 9.55 -15.14 -17.80
N TYR A 244 8.73 -16.10 -17.38
CA TYR A 244 7.59 -15.83 -16.47
C TYR A 244 8.07 -15.66 -15.03
#